data_f8ae784fda15d16d1e465d52db6d89fb
#
_entry.id   f8ae784fda15d16d1e465d52db6d89fb
#
_cell.length_a   1.000
_cell.length_b   1.000
_cell.length_c   1.000
_cell.angle_alpha   90.00
_cell.angle_beta   90.00
_cell.angle_gamma   90.00
#
_symmetry.space_group_name_H-M   'P 1'
#
loop_
_entity.id
_entity.type
_entity.pdbx_description
1 polymer ?
#
loop_
_entity_poly.entity_id
_entity_poly.type
_entity_poly.pdbx_seq_one_letter_code
_entity_poly.pdbx_strand_id
1 'polypeptide(L)'
;MHAHLIIIGILLIALALVHLVFPSYFNWKNELPLLSLVNRQLMTIHTFFIALMVLLMGVLCLVSTDDLINTHLGKVITTGLAIFWSVRLVVQFFGYSSKLWRGKTFETVVHVFFVFLWTYLSFIFWWVAIK
;
A
#
# COMPACT_ATOMS: atom_id res chain seq x y z
N MET A 1 -5.30 -10.20 -17.49
CA MET A 1 -4.18 -9.91 -16.59
C MET A 1 -3.52 -8.57 -16.83
N HIS A 2 -3.22 -8.23 -18.09
CA HIS A 2 -2.56 -6.95 -18.42
C HIS A 2 -3.34 -5.75 -17.88
N ALA A 3 -4.66 -5.72 -18.16
CA ALA A 3 -5.50 -4.61 -17.71
C ALA A 3 -5.50 -4.46 -16.20
N HIS A 4 -5.55 -5.57 -15.47
CA HIS A 4 -5.53 -5.52 -14.01
C HIS A 4 -4.20 -5.00 -13.46
N LEU A 5 -3.08 -5.41 -14.05
CA LEU A 5 -1.76 -4.92 -13.62
C LEU A 5 -1.60 -3.43 -13.92
N ILE A 6 -2.13 -2.96 -15.03
CA ILE A 6 -2.10 -1.52 -15.36
C ILE A 6 -2.95 -0.75 -14.36
N ILE A 7 -4.15 -1.23 -14.04
CA ILE A 7 -5.01 -0.61 -13.04
C ILE A 7 -4.31 -0.57 -11.67
N ILE A 8 -3.69 -1.68 -11.27
CA ILE A 8 -2.95 -1.74 -10.01
C ILE A 8 -1.80 -0.76 -10.01
N GLY A 9 -1.06 -0.66 -11.12
CA GLY A 9 0.03 0.31 -11.23
C GLY A 9 -0.44 1.73 -10.99
N ILE A 10 -1.55 2.13 -11.61
CA ILE A 10 -2.14 3.44 -11.42
C ILE A 10 -2.60 3.64 -9.97
N LEU A 11 -3.25 2.62 -9.39
CA LEU A 11 -3.71 2.68 -8.00
C LEU A 11 -2.54 2.82 -7.02
N LEU A 12 -1.44 2.11 -7.25
CA LEU A 12 -0.27 2.20 -6.38
C LEU A 12 0.41 3.56 -6.48
N ILE A 13 0.49 4.13 -7.67
CA ILE A 13 1.03 5.48 -7.84
C ILE A 13 0.14 6.50 -7.11
N ALA A 14 -1.18 6.39 -7.24
CA ALA A 14 -2.11 7.24 -6.52
C ALA A 14 -1.96 7.08 -5.00
N LEU A 15 -1.80 5.85 -4.53
CA LEU A 15 -1.57 5.55 -3.11
C LEU A 15 -0.26 6.19 -2.62
N ALA A 16 0.80 6.13 -3.41
CA ALA A 16 2.07 6.77 -3.07
C ALA A 16 1.90 8.28 -2.90
N LEU A 17 1.12 8.91 -3.79
CA LEU A 17 0.85 10.34 -3.70
C LEU A 17 0.00 10.68 -2.47
N VAL A 18 -0.89 9.79 -2.05
CA VAL A 18 -1.69 9.97 -0.84
C VAL A 18 -0.79 10.10 0.40
N HIS A 19 0.37 9.46 0.40
CA HIS A 19 1.30 9.57 1.52
C HIS A 19 1.80 11.00 1.73
N LEU A 20 1.78 11.85 0.70
CA LEU A 20 2.14 13.26 0.83
C LEU A 20 1.12 14.06 1.65
N VAL A 21 -0.11 13.55 1.77
CA VAL A 21 -1.19 14.17 2.53
C VAL A 21 -1.12 13.81 4.02
N PHE A 22 -0.46 12.73 4.38
CA PHE A 22 -0.42 12.22 5.75
C PHE A 22 0.06 13.26 6.77
N PRO A 23 1.15 14.00 6.54
CA PRO A 23 1.58 15.00 7.52
C PRO A 23 0.51 16.04 7.83
N SER A 24 -0.22 16.48 6.82
CA SER A 24 -1.29 17.48 6.98
C SER A 24 -2.52 16.86 7.65
N TYR A 25 -2.98 15.72 7.12
CA TYR A 25 -4.20 15.08 7.60
C TYR A 25 -4.06 14.60 9.06
N PHE A 26 -2.93 14.01 9.42
CA PHE A 26 -2.70 13.48 10.76
C PHE A 26 -2.08 14.50 11.71
N ASN A 27 -1.99 15.77 11.30
CA ASN A 27 -1.52 16.86 12.17
C ASN A 27 -0.10 16.63 12.70
N TRP A 28 0.80 16.18 11.84
CA TRP A 28 2.18 15.89 12.25
C TRP A 28 2.92 17.12 12.74
N LYS A 29 2.56 18.30 12.26
CA LYS A 29 3.18 19.55 12.70
C LYS A 29 3.10 19.72 14.22
N ASN A 30 1.99 19.32 14.83
CA ASN A 30 1.77 19.46 16.26
C ASN A 30 2.08 18.20 17.05
N GLU A 31 1.94 17.01 16.41
CA GLU A 31 2.10 15.73 17.10
C GLU A 31 3.54 15.19 17.05
N LEU A 32 4.23 15.31 15.92
CA LEU A 32 5.61 14.81 15.83
C LEU A 32 6.58 15.46 16.81
N PRO A 33 6.47 16.77 17.14
CA PRO A 33 7.34 17.37 18.15
C PRO A 33 7.22 16.74 19.54
N LEU A 34 6.14 16.02 19.83
CA LEU A 34 5.95 15.30 21.08
C LEU A 34 6.81 14.03 21.17
N LEU A 35 7.31 13.56 20.05
CA LEU A 35 8.19 12.40 20.00
C LEU A 35 9.64 12.82 20.24
N SER A 36 10.49 11.86 20.67
CA SER A 36 11.92 12.07 20.67
C SER A 36 12.42 12.39 19.26
N LEU A 37 13.58 13.06 19.16
CA LEU A 37 14.14 13.41 17.87
C LEU A 37 14.32 12.18 16.97
N VAL A 38 14.82 11.06 17.52
CA VAL A 38 15.01 9.83 16.76
C VAL A 38 13.68 9.29 16.23
N ASN A 39 12.67 9.20 17.09
CA ASN A 39 11.37 8.65 16.67
C ASN A 39 10.69 9.54 15.65
N ARG A 40 10.80 10.85 15.80
CA ARG A 40 10.25 11.81 14.85
C ARG A 40 10.89 11.67 13.47
N GLN A 41 12.22 11.58 13.44
CA GLN A 41 12.95 11.40 12.18
C GLN A 41 12.67 10.05 11.55
N LEU A 42 12.62 8.98 12.35
CA LEU A 42 12.27 7.65 11.86
C LEU A 42 10.88 7.64 11.21
N MET A 43 9.90 8.26 11.86
CA MET A 43 8.54 8.33 11.33
C MET A 43 8.53 9.01 9.96
N THR A 44 9.19 10.17 9.84
CA THR A 44 9.22 10.93 8.61
C THR A 44 9.96 10.18 7.50
N ILE A 45 11.14 9.65 7.81
CA ILE A 45 11.98 8.97 6.82
C ILE A 45 11.33 7.67 6.36
N HIS A 46 10.80 6.86 7.28
CA HIS A 46 10.16 5.60 6.92
C HIS A 46 8.90 5.82 6.09
N THR A 47 8.12 6.85 6.41
CA THR A 47 6.94 7.20 5.61
C THR A 47 7.34 7.57 4.18
N PHE A 48 8.43 8.34 4.03
CA PHE A 48 8.95 8.66 2.70
C PHE A 48 9.36 7.41 1.93
N PHE A 49 10.09 6.50 2.56
CA PHE A 49 10.55 5.28 1.89
C PHE A 49 9.40 4.31 1.60
N ILE A 50 8.37 4.27 2.43
CA ILE A 50 7.17 3.49 2.13
C ILE A 50 6.48 4.06 0.89
N ALA A 51 6.33 5.37 0.81
CA ALA A 51 5.75 6.02 -0.36
C ALA A 51 6.57 5.74 -1.62
N LEU A 52 7.89 5.84 -1.53
CA LEU A 52 8.80 5.54 -2.64
C LEU A 52 8.67 4.08 -3.08
N MET A 53 8.64 3.14 -2.14
CA MET A 53 8.49 1.72 -2.45
C MET A 53 7.18 1.45 -3.19
N VAL A 54 6.09 2.02 -2.71
CA VAL A 54 4.77 1.86 -3.34
C VAL A 54 4.77 2.47 -4.75
N LEU A 55 5.40 3.64 -4.91
CA LEU A 55 5.54 4.26 -6.22
C LEU A 55 6.31 3.36 -7.19
N LEU A 56 7.43 2.78 -6.74
CA LEU A 56 8.24 1.90 -7.58
C LEU A 56 7.49 0.61 -7.93
N MET A 57 6.69 0.07 -7.01
CA MET A 57 5.83 -1.07 -7.32
C MET A 57 4.82 -0.72 -8.42
N GLY A 58 4.22 0.47 -8.33
CA GLY A 58 3.27 0.95 -9.35
C GLY A 58 3.93 1.12 -10.71
N VAL A 59 5.10 1.74 -10.75
CA VAL A 59 5.87 1.89 -11.99
C VAL A 59 6.25 0.54 -12.57
N LEU A 60 6.69 -0.39 -11.73
CA LEU A 60 7.01 -1.75 -12.16
C LEU A 60 5.82 -2.42 -12.84
N CYS A 61 4.63 -2.30 -12.26
CA CYS A 61 3.42 -2.88 -12.85
C CYS A 61 3.08 -2.26 -14.21
N LEU A 62 3.35 -0.96 -14.41
CA LEU A 62 3.06 -0.29 -15.66
C LEU A 62 4.12 -0.56 -16.73
N VAL A 63 5.38 -0.55 -16.34
CA VAL A 63 6.50 -0.64 -17.30
C VAL A 63 6.80 -2.08 -17.69
N SER A 64 6.65 -3.01 -16.77
CA SER A 64 7.03 -4.41 -16.95
C SER A 64 5.83 -5.36 -16.86
N THR A 65 4.66 -4.91 -17.33
CA THR A 65 3.43 -5.70 -17.27
C THR A 65 3.62 -7.09 -17.91
N ASP A 66 4.15 -7.14 -19.12
CA ASP A 66 4.36 -8.40 -19.83
C ASP A 66 5.38 -9.31 -19.13
N ASP A 67 6.46 -8.72 -18.65
CA ASP A 67 7.50 -9.48 -17.96
C ASP A 67 6.99 -10.09 -16.65
N LEU A 68 6.15 -9.37 -15.92
CA LEU A 68 5.55 -9.88 -14.68
C LEU A 68 4.65 -11.09 -14.94
N ILE A 69 3.97 -11.11 -16.08
CA ILE A 69 3.05 -12.20 -16.42
C ILE A 69 3.80 -13.38 -17.04
N ASN A 70 4.78 -13.14 -17.90
CA ASN A 70 5.30 -14.16 -18.82
C ASN A 70 6.69 -14.68 -18.46
N THR A 71 7.44 -14.05 -17.54
CA THR A 71 8.78 -14.51 -17.21
C THR A 71 8.85 -15.21 -15.86
N HIS A 72 9.89 -16.04 -15.66
CA HIS A 72 10.14 -16.66 -14.36
C HIS A 72 10.41 -15.63 -13.28
N LEU A 73 11.23 -14.62 -13.57
CA LEU A 73 11.52 -13.54 -12.64
C LEU A 73 10.24 -12.78 -12.29
N GLY A 74 9.37 -12.54 -13.28
CA GLY A 74 8.08 -11.91 -13.06
C GLY A 74 7.22 -12.70 -12.10
N LYS A 75 7.22 -14.04 -12.21
CA LYS A 75 6.48 -14.91 -11.28
C LYS A 75 7.03 -14.80 -9.85
N VAL A 76 8.34 -14.76 -9.69
CA VAL A 76 8.98 -14.58 -8.38
C VAL A 76 8.59 -13.23 -7.77
N ILE A 77 8.65 -12.17 -8.56
CA ILE A 77 8.30 -10.83 -8.12
C ILE A 77 6.83 -10.74 -7.73
N THR A 78 5.92 -11.26 -8.56
CA THR A 78 4.49 -11.22 -8.24
C THR A 78 4.14 -12.05 -7.02
N THR A 79 4.84 -13.15 -6.80
CA THR A 79 4.69 -13.93 -5.56
C THR A 79 5.08 -13.09 -4.34
N GLY A 80 6.21 -12.40 -4.42
CA GLY A 80 6.64 -11.50 -3.34
C GLY A 80 5.65 -10.38 -3.08
N LEU A 81 5.13 -9.76 -4.14
CA LEU A 81 4.12 -8.71 -4.02
C LEU A 81 2.81 -9.26 -3.44
N ALA A 82 2.41 -10.47 -3.84
CA ALA A 82 1.22 -11.11 -3.31
C ALA A 82 1.35 -11.34 -1.81
N ILE A 83 2.50 -11.82 -1.35
CA ILE A 83 2.77 -12.01 0.08
C ILE A 83 2.72 -10.66 0.80
N PHE A 84 3.38 -9.65 0.27
CA PHE A 84 3.44 -8.31 0.87
C PHE A 84 2.03 -7.74 1.09
N TRP A 85 1.19 -7.75 0.05
CA TRP A 85 -0.14 -7.17 0.15
C TRP A 85 -1.11 -8.05 0.97
N SER A 86 -0.89 -9.37 0.98
CA SER A 86 -1.66 -10.25 1.85
C SER A 86 -1.37 -9.96 3.32
N VAL A 87 -0.10 -9.74 3.67
CA VAL A 87 0.28 -9.33 5.03
C VAL A 87 -0.33 -7.97 5.37
N ARG A 88 -0.32 -7.04 4.41
CA ARG A 88 -0.94 -5.72 4.61
C ARG A 88 -2.44 -5.84 4.88
N LEU A 89 -3.12 -6.75 4.18
CA LEU A 89 -4.53 -7.02 4.42
C LEU A 89 -4.77 -7.54 5.83
N VAL A 90 -3.96 -8.50 6.28
CA VAL A 90 -4.06 -9.03 7.64
C VAL A 90 -3.84 -7.91 8.67
N VAL A 91 -2.86 -7.05 8.44
CA VAL A 91 -2.59 -5.91 9.33
C VAL A 91 -3.78 -4.95 9.38
N GLN A 92 -4.50 -4.80 8.27
CA GLN A 92 -5.68 -3.93 8.25
C GLN A 92 -6.76 -4.41 9.23
N PHE A 93 -6.89 -5.73 9.41
CA PHE A 93 -7.88 -6.29 10.34
C PHE A 93 -7.39 -6.34 11.79
N PHE A 94 -6.10 -6.63 12.01
CA PHE A 94 -5.59 -6.95 13.35
C PHE A 94 -4.59 -5.93 13.89
N GLY A 95 -3.95 -5.15 13.02
CA GLY A 95 -2.92 -4.18 13.42
C GLY A 95 -3.49 -2.86 13.92
N TYR A 96 -4.66 -2.47 13.47
CA TYR A 96 -5.30 -1.23 13.86
C TYR A 96 -6.43 -1.48 14.85
N SER A 97 -6.54 -0.60 15.86
CA SER A 97 -7.63 -0.65 16.82
C SER A 97 -8.95 -0.25 16.14
N SER A 98 -10.01 -0.97 16.44
CA SER A 98 -11.35 -0.62 15.96
C SER A 98 -11.82 0.76 16.45
N LYS A 99 -11.19 1.29 17.50
CA LYS A 99 -11.48 2.63 18.02
C LYS A 99 -11.16 3.73 17.01
N LEU A 100 -10.28 3.46 16.02
CA LEU A 100 -9.91 4.44 15.01
C LEU A 100 -11.06 4.76 14.06
N TRP A 101 -11.95 3.80 13.81
CA TRP A 101 -13.03 3.95 12.83
C TRP A 101 -14.41 3.63 13.37
N ARG A 102 -14.51 2.96 14.52
CA ARG A 102 -15.78 2.55 15.09
C ARG A 102 -16.61 3.78 15.50
N GLY A 103 -17.83 3.86 14.99
CA GLY A 103 -18.71 4.99 15.27
C GLY A 103 -18.41 6.25 14.49
N LYS A 104 -17.40 6.23 13.61
CA LYS A 104 -17.01 7.37 12.77
C LYS A 104 -17.27 7.01 11.31
N THR A 105 -18.20 7.71 10.67
CA THR A 105 -18.61 7.37 9.30
C THR A 105 -17.49 7.47 8.30
N PHE A 106 -16.74 8.58 8.30
CA PHE A 106 -15.67 8.79 7.32
C PHE A 106 -14.55 7.76 7.49
N GLU A 107 -14.09 7.55 8.72
CA GLU A 107 -13.01 6.61 9.01
C GLU A 107 -13.43 5.17 8.72
N THR A 108 -14.70 4.83 8.95
CA THR A 108 -15.24 3.51 8.60
C THR A 108 -15.23 3.30 7.09
N VAL A 109 -15.65 4.30 6.31
CA VAL A 109 -15.64 4.24 4.85
C VAL A 109 -14.21 4.06 4.34
N VAL A 110 -13.25 4.79 4.89
CA VAL A 110 -11.84 4.66 4.53
C VAL A 110 -11.33 3.27 4.84
N HIS A 111 -11.63 2.74 6.03
CA HIS A 111 -11.22 1.38 6.41
C HIS A 111 -11.77 0.34 5.44
N VAL A 112 -13.06 0.39 5.13
CA VAL A 112 -13.70 -0.54 4.19
C VAL A 112 -13.10 -0.40 2.80
N PHE A 113 -12.84 0.81 2.35
CA PHE A 113 -12.19 1.05 1.05
C PHE A 113 -10.82 0.39 0.99
N PHE A 114 -10.00 0.54 2.03
CA PHE A 114 -8.68 -0.09 2.04
C PHE A 114 -8.75 -1.61 2.16
N VAL A 115 -9.74 -2.17 2.86
CA VAL A 115 -9.95 -3.62 2.89
C VAL A 115 -10.19 -4.14 1.48
N PHE A 116 -11.07 -3.49 0.72
CA PHE A 116 -11.32 -3.89 -0.67
C PHE A 116 -10.08 -3.71 -1.53
N LEU A 117 -9.36 -2.61 -1.37
CA LEU A 117 -8.14 -2.33 -2.15
C LEU A 117 -7.08 -3.39 -1.89
N TRP A 118 -6.79 -3.69 -0.61
CA TRP A 118 -5.78 -4.71 -0.27
C TRP A 118 -6.21 -6.10 -0.75
N THR A 119 -7.49 -6.41 -0.68
CA THR A 119 -8.02 -7.69 -1.19
C THR A 119 -7.84 -7.79 -2.69
N TYR A 120 -8.15 -6.73 -3.42
CA TYR A 120 -7.98 -6.70 -4.87
C TYR A 120 -6.51 -6.88 -5.26
N LEU A 121 -5.61 -6.12 -4.64
CA LEU A 121 -4.18 -6.22 -4.92
C LEU A 121 -3.66 -7.64 -4.65
N SER A 122 -4.00 -8.20 -3.50
CA SER A 122 -3.57 -9.54 -3.11
C SER A 122 -4.10 -10.59 -4.09
N PHE A 123 -5.38 -10.50 -4.42
CA PHE A 123 -6.01 -11.46 -5.34
C PHE A 123 -5.34 -11.44 -6.72
N ILE A 124 -5.13 -10.27 -7.29
CA ILE A 124 -4.55 -10.15 -8.63
C ILE A 124 -3.10 -10.62 -8.64
N PHE A 125 -2.29 -10.23 -7.65
CA PHE A 125 -0.90 -10.68 -7.61
C PHE A 125 -0.80 -12.20 -7.42
N TRP A 126 -1.66 -12.81 -6.59
CA TRP A 126 -1.69 -14.26 -6.47
C TRP A 126 -2.14 -14.92 -7.77
N TRP A 127 -3.12 -14.35 -8.44
CA TRP A 127 -3.57 -14.88 -9.73
C TRP A 127 -2.44 -14.90 -10.76
N VAL A 128 -1.72 -13.79 -10.88
CA VAL A 128 -0.58 -13.70 -11.80
C VAL A 128 0.53 -14.67 -11.39
N ALA A 129 0.81 -14.78 -10.10
CA ALA A 129 1.88 -15.63 -9.59
C ALA A 129 1.61 -17.12 -9.79
N ILE A 130 0.36 -17.56 -9.61
CA ILE A 130 -0.01 -18.98 -9.70
C ILE A 130 -0.11 -19.43 -11.17
N LYS A 131 -0.51 -18.54 -12.04
CA LYS A 131 -0.65 -18.86 -13.46
C LYS A 131 0.71 -19.16 -14.13
#